data_7a4bd9bcaf62ee02641c536cd795db32
#
_entry.id   7a4bd9bcaf62ee02641c536cd795db32
#
_cell.length_a   1.000
_cell.length_b   1.000
_cell.length_c   1.000
_cell.angle_alpha   90.00
_cell.angle_beta   90.00
_cell.angle_gamma   90.00
#
_symmetry.space_group_name_H-M   'P 1'
#
loop_
_entity.id
_entity.type
_entity.pdbx_description
1 polymer ?
#
loop_
_entity_poly.entity_id
_entity_poly.type
_entity_poly.pdbx_seq_one_letter_code
_entity_poly.pdbx_strand_id
1 'polypeptide(L)'
;MKVLVTGGTGVVGEPAVRALLARGHAVRLLARRAEDDARAWPADAGGGVEPFPGDVTDAASIRGAADGCDAVLHLVGSVAGDEEELERLNVAGTRHVVGEAARAGTPHLVYVSSLGAERGASAYHKTKFAGEGEARRFPGRWVILRPGNVYGPGDEQVSLLLKMVRALPAIPMVAGATEFQPVWADDAGEALARACERDDLAGRVLEVAGPERTSMADLLDRFARLTGRAPLRVPVPGVVAALGVKLAGAVGVDLGINQSQLTMVAEGNVVEDPEGNALERVLGVTPTPLDEGLRRLLDALPEQLPDEGLGALHHKRFWADVEGPRVGASALFRTFCGRFQELTPGAMDVGAEPDAAGAAGAVLALHQTVTMALPLRGNVQVRVAELGDTSLTLQTVEGHPLAGAVRFAFAEAETPAGDGGARPFRFEVEVFDRAADPFDWMAMAVAGDRLQQANWKAIVRTIVDESGGRAPAGVEHAGETLEGEAAERVERWLGELALDRKRAGNADALGVADEPPAGRRE
;
A
#
# COMPACT_ATOMS: atom_id res chain seq x y z
N MET A 1 2.89 28.30 6.19
CA MET A 1 3.82 28.30 5.05
C MET A 1 3.19 27.56 3.89
N LYS A 2 3.66 27.85 2.68
CA LYS A 2 3.37 27.02 1.49
C LYS A 2 4.63 26.22 1.14
N VAL A 3 4.50 24.89 1.10
CA VAL A 3 5.64 23.98 0.86
C VAL A 3 5.44 23.26 -0.46
N LEU A 4 6.40 23.40 -1.38
CA LEU A 4 6.47 22.54 -2.56
C LEU A 4 6.99 21.16 -2.13
N VAL A 5 6.20 20.12 -2.37
CA VAL A 5 6.59 18.74 -2.08
C VAL A 5 6.73 17.96 -3.37
N THR A 6 7.88 17.35 -3.59
CA THR A 6 8.12 16.41 -4.69
C THR A 6 8.22 15.00 -4.14
N GLY A 7 7.61 14.02 -4.79
CA GLY A 7 7.57 12.65 -4.28
C GLY A 7 6.61 12.46 -3.10
N GLY A 8 5.61 13.34 -2.97
CA GLY A 8 4.64 13.33 -1.88
C GLY A 8 3.65 12.15 -1.90
N THR A 9 3.69 11.28 -2.91
CA THR A 9 2.83 10.08 -3.02
C THR A 9 3.53 8.78 -2.58
N GLY A 10 4.83 8.85 -2.28
CA GLY A 10 5.61 7.69 -1.85
C GLY A 10 5.48 7.39 -0.37
N VAL A 11 6.09 6.29 0.07
CA VAL A 11 6.09 5.79 1.47
C VAL A 11 6.50 6.85 2.50
N VAL A 12 7.47 7.69 2.16
CA VAL A 12 7.92 8.81 3.02
C VAL A 12 7.11 10.07 2.74
N GLY A 13 6.69 10.25 1.48
CA GLY A 13 6.07 11.48 1.01
C GLY A 13 4.68 11.70 1.55
N GLU A 14 3.85 10.69 1.54
CA GLU A 14 2.47 10.79 2.04
C GLU A 14 2.40 11.15 3.54
N PRO A 15 3.15 10.47 4.43
CA PRO A 15 3.26 10.91 5.82
C PRO A 15 3.79 12.34 5.98
N ALA A 16 4.75 12.77 5.15
CA ALA A 16 5.26 14.14 5.20
C ALA A 16 4.21 15.17 4.77
N VAL A 17 3.44 14.91 3.71
CA VAL A 17 2.30 15.75 3.32
C VAL A 17 1.27 15.82 4.43
N ARG A 18 0.91 14.68 5.03
CA ARG A 18 -0.02 14.60 6.16
C ARG A 18 0.47 15.44 7.34
N ALA A 19 1.73 15.30 7.72
CA ALA A 19 2.32 16.07 8.82
C ALA A 19 2.34 17.58 8.54
N LEU A 20 2.64 18.01 7.31
CA LEU A 20 2.57 19.42 6.92
C LEU A 20 1.15 19.98 7.02
N LEU A 21 0.16 19.24 6.53
CA LEU A 21 -1.27 19.63 6.60
C LEU A 21 -1.75 19.69 8.05
N ALA A 22 -1.43 18.69 8.89
CA ALA A 22 -1.79 18.67 10.31
C ALA A 22 -1.21 19.86 11.08
N ARG A 23 -0.09 20.43 10.60
CA ARG A 23 0.56 21.61 11.14
C ARG A 23 0.04 22.93 10.53
N GLY A 24 -1.01 22.86 9.70
CA GLY A 24 -1.66 24.01 9.10
C GLY A 24 -0.93 24.60 7.89
N HIS A 25 0.01 23.88 7.28
CA HIS A 25 0.70 24.33 6.08
C HIS A 25 -0.10 24.04 4.82
N ALA A 26 0.07 24.85 3.78
CA ALA A 26 -0.38 24.57 2.43
C ALA A 26 0.69 23.75 1.69
N VAL A 27 0.27 22.74 0.95
CA VAL A 27 1.16 21.89 0.17
C VAL A 27 0.90 22.12 -1.31
N ARG A 28 1.95 22.40 -2.07
CA ARG A 28 1.92 22.23 -3.54
C ARG A 28 2.56 20.89 -3.86
N LEU A 29 1.77 19.97 -4.40
CA LEU A 29 2.18 18.61 -4.73
C LEU A 29 2.67 18.54 -6.17
N LEU A 30 3.99 18.41 -6.38
CA LEU A 30 4.57 18.17 -7.69
C LEU A 30 4.64 16.67 -7.96
N ALA A 31 3.86 16.20 -8.91
CA ALA A 31 3.81 14.80 -9.32
C ALA A 31 3.36 14.69 -10.78
N ARG A 32 3.63 13.54 -11.41
CA ARG A 32 3.23 13.29 -12.82
C ARG A 32 1.71 13.24 -12.99
N ARG A 33 0.98 12.75 -11.97
CA ARG A 33 -0.49 12.68 -11.89
C ARG A 33 -1.01 13.52 -10.73
N ALA A 34 -0.47 14.73 -10.55
CA ALA A 34 -0.72 15.56 -9.38
C ALA A 34 -2.21 15.83 -9.11
N GLU A 35 -3.04 15.96 -10.16
CA GLU A 35 -4.48 16.18 -10.02
C GLU A 35 -5.19 14.97 -9.40
N ASP A 36 -4.87 13.76 -9.86
CA ASP A 36 -5.41 12.52 -9.29
C ASP A 36 -4.88 12.31 -7.86
N ASP A 37 -3.57 12.50 -7.68
CA ASP A 37 -2.90 12.32 -6.38
C ASP A 37 -3.46 13.29 -5.31
N ALA A 38 -3.80 14.52 -5.70
CA ALA A 38 -4.40 15.51 -4.80
C ALA A 38 -5.79 15.10 -4.30
N ARG A 39 -6.54 14.26 -5.03
CA ARG A 39 -7.87 13.75 -4.63
C ARG A 39 -7.82 12.84 -3.39
N ALA A 40 -6.64 12.32 -3.04
CA ALA A 40 -6.42 11.54 -1.82
C ALA A 40 -6.47 12.40 -0.54
N TRP A 41 -6.55 13.71 -0.65
CA TRP A 41 -6.53 14.64 0.48
C TRP A 41 -7.88 15.33 0.64
N PRO A 42 -8.39 15.47 1.89
CA PRO A 42 -9.61 16.23 2.16
C PRO A 42 -9.44 17.70 1.73
N ALA A 43 -10.50 18.30 1.20
CA ALA A 43 -10.47 19.69 0.75
C ALA A 43 -10.15 20.68 1.89
N ASP A 44 -10.61 20.36 3.12
CA ASP A 44 -10.44 21.21 4.31
C ASP A 44 -9.19 20.90 5.12
N ALA A 45 -8.27 20.09 4.58
CA ALA A 45 -7.04 19.71 5.27
C ALA A 45 -6.04 20.86 5.34
N GLY A 46 -5.82 21.41 6.52
CA GLY A 46 -4.81 22.45 6.77
C GLY A 46 -4.92 23.63 5.81
N GLY A 47 -3.84 23.95 5.09
CA GLY A 47 -3.81 24.97 4.02
C GLY A 47 -4.18 24.43 2.62
N GLY A 48 -4.60 23.15 2.53
CA GLY A 48 -4.97 22.47 1.30
C GLY A 48 -3.78 21.91 0.51
N VAL A 49 -4.12 21.05 -0.48
CA VAL A 49 -3.17 20.48 -1.43
C VAL A 49 -3.45 21.02 -2.83
N GLU A 50 -2.50 21.79 -3.35
CA GLU A 50 -2.52 22.33 -4.71
C GLU A 50 -1.75 21.39 -5.65
N PRO A 51 -2.39 20.77 -6.66
CA PRO A 51 -1.69 19.94 -7.62
C PRO A 51 -0.80 20.78 -8.56
N PHE A 52 0.38 20.26 -8.87
CA PHE A 52 1.25 20.80 -9.90
C PHE A 52 1.79 19.64 -10.76
N PRO A 53 1.22 19.41 -11.95
CA PRO A 53 1.68 18.36 -12.85
C PRO A 53 3.11 18.64 -13.36
N GLY A 54 4.02 17.66 -13.22
CA GLY A 54 5.38 17.78 -13.69
C GLY A 54 6.25 16.56 -13.36
N ASP A 55 7.37 16.44 -14.05
CA ASP A 55 8.38 15.39 -13.83
C ASP A 55 9.71 16.05 -13.47
N VAL A 56 10.30 15.70 -12.35
CA VAL A 56 11.59 16.26 -11.89
C VAL A 56 12.73 15.96 -12.85
N THR A 57 12.60 14.95 -13.72
CA THR A 57 13.59 14.63 -14.76
C THR A 57 13.49 15.57 -15.98
N ASP A 58 12.41 16.35 -16.08
CA ASP A 58 12.21 17.37 -17.10
C ASP A 58 12.12 18.77 -16.47
N ALA A 59 13.22 19.52 -16.54
CA ALA A 59 13.32 20.86 -15.98
C ALA A 59 12.28 21.85 -16.54
N ALA A 60 11.79 21.63 -17.77
CA ALA A 60 10.78 22.50 -18.38
C ALA A 60 9.41 22.27 -17.76
N SER A 61 9.06 21.01 -17.47
CA SER A 61 7.76 20.64 -16.89
C SER A 61 7.55 21.13 -15.46
N ILE A 62 8.64 21.34 -14.69
CA ILE A 62 8.57 21.81 -13.30
C ILE A 62 8.72 23.32 -13.14
N ARG A 63 8.88 24.06 -14.25
CA ARG A 63 9.05 25.52 -14.20
C ARG A 63 7.82 26.20 -13.60
N GLY A 64 8.01 27.03 -12.58
CA GLY A 64 6.95 27.69 -11.83
C GLY A 64 6.46 26.91 -10.61
N ALA A 65 6.91 25.66 -10.44
CA ALA A 65 6.46 24.82 -9.32
C ALA A 65 6.81 25.44 -7.95
N ALA A 66 7.96 26.10 -7.81
CA ALA A 66 8.39 26.72 -6.56
C ALA A 66 7.91 28.16 -6.39
N ASP A 67 7.17 28.75 -7.35
CA ASP A 67 6.73 30.14 -7.26
C ASP A 67 5.80 30.37 -6.06
N GLY A 68 6.17 31.32 -5.19
CA GLY A 68 5.43 31.66 -3.98
C GLY A 68 5.46 30.59 -2.88
N CYS A 69 6.37 29.60 -2.96
CA CYS A 69 6.60 28.64 -1.89
C CYS A 69 7.65 29.13 -0.90
N ASP A 70 7.38 28.92 0.40
CA ASP A 70 8.29 29.28 1.50
C ASP A 70 9.39 28.22 1.69
N ALA A 71 9.13 26.97 1.29
CA ALA A 71 10.07 25.89 1.37
C ALA A 71 9.86 24.88 0.22
N VAL A 72 10.91 24.14 -0.11
CA VAL A 72 10.87 22.96 -0.98
C VAL A 72 11.26 21.74 -0.15
N LEU A 73 10.40 20.74 -0.11
CA LEU A 73 10.67 19.41 0.43
C LEU A 73 10.86 18.43 -0.73
N HIS A 74 12.11 18.06 -0.99
CA HIS A 74 12.47 17.20 -2.11
C HIS A 74 12.70 15.76 -1.66
N LEU A 75 11.72 14.88 -1.93
CA LEU A 75 11.70 13.47 -1.54
C LEU A 75 11.93 12.50 -2.72
N VAL A 76 11.79 12.99 -3.97
CA VAL A 76 11.93 12.11 -5.13
C VAL A 76 13.28 11.42 -5.13
N GLY A 77 13.24 10.11 -5.32
CA GLY A 77 14.37 9.23 -5.46
C GLY A 77 13.90 7.81 -5.72
N SER A 78 14.75 6.97 -6.29
CA SER A 78 14.47 5.56 -6.49
C SER A 78 15.60 4.71 -5.91
N VAL A 79 15.24 3.56 -5.37
CA VAL A 79 16.17 2.47 -4.99
C VAL A 79 16.27 1.43 -6.10
N ALA A 80 15.31 1.40 -7.02
CA ALA A 80 15.22 0.50 -8.15
C ALA A 80 15.66 1.20 -9.44
N GLY A 81 16.10 0.42 -10.42
CA GLY A 81 16.58 0.89 -11.70
C GLY A 81 18.06 0.57 -11.93
N ASP A 82 18.54 0.83 -13.12
CA ASP A 82 19.95 0.77 -13.45
C ASP A 82 20.68 2.05 -13.02
N GLU A 83 21.99 2.08 -13.19
CA GLU A 83 22.83 3.22 -12.74
C GLU A 83 22.46 4.52 -13.47
N GLU A 84 22.08 4.45 -14.75
CA GLU A 84 21.67 5.62 -15.56
C GLU A 84 20.32 6.18 -15.07
N GLU A 85 19.37 5.31 -14.78
CA GLU A 85 18.07 5.72 -14.24
C GLU A 85 18.21 6.35 -12.86
N LEU A 86 19.03 5.75 -11.98
CA LEU A 86 19.32 6.30 -10.66
C LEU A 86 20.02 7.67 -10.75
N GLU A 87 20.99 7.83 -11.66
CA GLU A 87 21.66 9.13 -11.90
C GLU A 87 20.67 10.18 -12.42
N ARG A 88 19.83 9.80 -13.39
CA ARG A 88 18.82 10.69 -13.97
C ARG A 88 17.83 11.18 -12.91
N LEU A 89 17.37 10.30 -12.02
CA LEU A 89 16.35 10.65 -11.04
C LEU A 89 16.97 11.30 -9.80
N ASN A 90 17.96 10.65 -9.17
CA ASN A 90 18.49 11.08 -7.87
C ASN A 90 19.44 12.29 -7.98
N VAL A 91 20.12 12.49 -9.12
CA VAL A 91 21.09 13.56 -9.30
C VAL A 91 20.56 14.65 -10.22
N ALA A 92 20.22 14.31 -11.48
CA ALA A 92 19.73 15.31 -12.43
C ALA A 92 18.38 15.88 -12.00
N GLY A 93 17.46 15.04 -11.53
CA GLY A 93 16.18 15.47 -10.95
C GLY A 93 16.37 16.42 -9.76
N THR A 94 17.28 16.09 -8.84
CA THR A 94 17.62 16.99 -7.71
C THR A 94 18.18 18.32 -8.20
N ARG A 95 19.08 18.32 -9.19
CA ARG A 95 19.61 19.54 -9.80
C ARG A 95 18.51 20.42 -10.38
N HIS A 96 17.52 19.84 -11.06
CA HIS A 96 16.41 20.59 -11.64
C HIS A 96 15.55 21.25 -10.54
N VAL A 97 15.21 20.49 -9.48
CA VAL A 97 14.42 21.02 -8.35
C VAL A 97 15.17 22.12 -7.60
N VAL A 98 16.48 21.95 -7.34
CA VAL A 98 17.34 22.99 -6.75
C VAL A 98 17.39 24.23 -7.62
N GLY A 99 17.53 24.05 -8.95
CA GLY A 99 17.52 25.16 -9.93
C GLY A 99 16.18 25.91 -9.93
N GLU A 100 15.08 25.20 -9.88
CA GLU A 100 13.73 25.80 -9.83
C GLU A 100 13.50 26.55 -8.50
N ALA A 101 13.88 25.96 -7.37
CA ALA A 101 13.81 26.62 -6.07
C ALA A 101 14.65 27.92 -6.04
N ALA A 102 15.86 27.88 -6.59
CA ALA A 102 16.72 29.05 -6.72
C ALA A 102 16.14 30.12 -7.64
N ARG A 103 15.57 29.72 -8.80
CA ARG A 103 14.90 30.62 -9.75
C ARG A 103 13.73 31.35 -9.09
N ALA A 104 12.92 30.62 -8.30
CA ALA A 104 11.75 31.15 -7.61
C ALA A 104 12.13 32.02 -6.39
N GLY A 105 13.38 31.99 -5.96
CA GLY A 105 13.84 32.69 -4.74
C GLY A 105 13.30 32.04 -3.45
N THR A 106 12.95 30.77 -3.48
CA THR A 106 12.49 30.03 -2.30
C THR A 106 13.58 30.08 -1.22
N PRO A 107 13.27 30.43 0.04
CA PRO A 107 14.30 30.63 1.05
C PRO A 107 14.86 29.35 1.66
N HIS A 108 14.13 28.22 1.59
CA HIS A 108 14.46 26.98 2.32
C HIS A 108 14.31 25.72 1.45
N LEU A 109 15.27 24.80 1.54
CA LEU A 109 15.28 23.50 0.87
C LEU A 109 15.53 22.40 1.90
N VAL A 110 14.65 21.42 1.98
CA VAL A 110 14.84 20.17 2.71
C VAL A 110 15.01 19.06 1.69
N TYR A 111 16.17 18.42 1.68
CA TYR A 111 16.50 17.31 0.80
C TYR A 111 16.54 16.00 1.57
N VAL A 112 15.88 14.96 1.04
CA VAL A 112 15.87 13.61 1.63
C VAL A 112 16.90 12.74 0.92
N SER A 113 17.96 12.41 1.66
CA SER A 113 19.03 11.50 1.25
C SER A 113 18.77 10.07 1.79
N SER A 114 19.81 9.37 2.21
CA SER A 114 19.77 8.06 2.85
C SER A 114 20.87 7.94 3.88
N LEU A 115 20.62 7.24 4.98
CA LEU A 115 21.58 7.04 6.07
C LEU A 115 22.92 6.46 5.57
N GLY A 116 22.89 5.54 4.59
CA GLY A 116 24.08 4.95 3.99
C GLY A 116 24.73 5.77 2.87
N ALA A 117 24.21 6.97 2.50
CA ALA A 117 24.62 7.69 1.28
C ALA A 117 26.13 7.95 1.20
N GLU A 118 26.78 8.37 2.29
CA GLU A 118 28.20 8.73 2.31
C GLU A 118 29.12 7.52 2.31
N ARG A 119 28.68 6.39 2.85
CA ARG A 119 29.52 5.21 3.13
C ARG A 119 29.28 4.06 2.19
N GLY A 120 28.10 3.97 1.61
CA GLY A 120 27.66 2.85 0.80
C GLY A 120 28.31 2.81 -0.59
N ALA A 121 28.56 1.60 -1.07
CA ALA A 121 29.15 1.34 -2.39
C ALA A 121 28.09 1.07 -3.48
N SER A 122 26.81 0.85 -3.09
CA SER A 122 25.72 0.63 -4.02
C SER A 122 25.50 1.85 -4.93
N ALA A 123 24.99 1.64 -6.15
CA ALA A 123 24.67 2.72 -7.07
C ALA A 123 23.65 3.69 -6.44
N TYR A 124 22.68 3.15 -5.69
CA TYR A 124 21.72 3.95 -4.95
C TYR A 124 22.39 4.93 -3.97
N HIS A 125 23.24 4.43 -3.06
CA HIS A 125 23.91 5.28 -2.08
C HIS A 125 24.80 6.33 -2.74
N LYS A 126 25.56 5.96 -3.77
CA LYS A 126 26.39 6.90 -4.54
C LYS A 126 25.58 8.03 -5.18
N THR A 127 24.46 7.68 -5.81
CA THR A 127 23.60 8.70 -6.48
C THR A 127 22.87 9.58 -5.46
N LYS A 128 22.46 9.04 -4.30
CA LYS A 128 21.90 9.86 -3.20
C LYS A 128 22.94 10.82 -2.64
N PHE A 129 24.18 10.37 -2.45
CA PHE A 129 25.27 11.25 -2.02
C PHE A 129 25.62 12.33 -3.05
N ALA A 130 25.62 11.99 -4.33
CA ALA A 130 25.80 12.97 -5.41
C ALA A 130 24.64 14.00 -5.41
N GLY A 131 23.39 13.57 -5.16
CA GLY A 131 22.24 14.46 -4.98
C GLY A 131 22.40 15.42 -3.79
N GLU A 132 23.02 14.98 -2.68
CA GLU A 132 23.39 15.90 -1.58
C GLU A 132 24.34 17.02 -2.07
N GLY A 133 25.26 16.68 -2.99
CA GLY A 133 26.13 17.66 -3.63
C GLY A 133 25.37 18.73 -4.40
N GLU A 134 24.30 18.35 -5.10
CA GLU A 134 23.41 19.33 -5.77
C GLU A 134 22.59 20.13 -4.73
N ALA A 135 22.06 19.52 -3.69
CA ALA A 135 21.32 20.22 -2.64
C ALA A 135 22.16 21.27 -1.91
N ARG A 136 23.46 20.98 -1.65
CA ARG A 136 24.41 21.93 -1.04
C ARG A 136 24.73 23.14 -1.91
N ARG A 137 24.43 23.10 -3.22
CA ARG A 137 24.59 24.24 -4.14
C ARG A 137 23.42 25.22 -4.09
N PHE A 138 22.36 24.88 -3.35
CA PHE A 138 21.22 25.77 -3.19
C PHE A 138 21.65 27.07 -2.50
N PRO A 139 21.33 28.25 -3.08
CA PRO A 139 21.82 29.53 -2.55
C PRO A 139 21.13 29.98 -1.26
N GLY A 140 19.98 29.41 -0.93
CA GLY A 140 19.25 29.65 0.31
C GLY A 140 19.68 28.71 1.44
N ARG A 141 18.82 28.58 2.46
CA ARG A 141 19.03 27.62 3.55
C ARG A 141 18.71 26.22 3.07
N TRP A 142 19.61 25.29 3.28
CA TRP A 142 19.35 23.88 2.98
C TRP A 142 19.54 23.02 4.25
N VAL A 143 18.78 21.96 4.32
CA VAL A 143 18.91 20.87 5.32
C VAL A 143 18.84 19.55 4.57
N ILE A 144 19.71 18.61 4.94
CA ILE A 144 19.72 17.26 4.39
C ILE A 144 19.34 16.28 5.50
N LEU A 145 18.28 15.50 5.28
CA LEU A 145 17.94 14.39 6.16
C LEU A 145 18.37 13.09 5.52
N ARG A 146 19.06 12.25 6.29
CA ARG A 146 19.47 10.89 5.94
C ARG A 146 18.63 9.89 6.76
N PRO A 147 17.43 9.53 6.31
CA PRO A 147 16.65 8.52 7.01
C PRO A 147 17.29 7.13 6.88
N GLY A 148 17.10 6.29 7.90
CA GLY A 148 17.30 4.86 7.84
C GLY A 148 16.28 4.22 6.89
N ASN A 149 16.15 2.88 6.96
CA ASN A 149 15.14 2.18 6.18
C ASN A 149 13.74 2.62 6.64
N VAL A 150 13.08 3.46 5.86
CA VAL A 150 11.71 3.87 6.17
C VAL A 150 10.77 2.71 5.84
N TYR A 151 9.97 2.30 6.82
CA TYR A 151 8.99 1.24 6.66
C TYR A 151 7.58 1.72 7.02
N GLY A 152 6.61 1.19 6.32
CA GLY A 152 5.20 1.54 6.46
C GLY A 152 4.40 1.00 5.27
N PRO A 153 3.11 1.35 5.14
CA PRO A 153 2.29 0.89 4.03
C PRO A 153 2.93 1.18 2.68
N GLY A 154 3.10 0.13 1.86
CA GLY A 154 3.69 0.24 0.51
C GLY A 154 5.23 0.27 0.47
N ASP A 155 5.95 0.02 1.58
CA ASP A 155 7.41 -0.13 1.52
C ASP A 155 7.82 -1.44 0.83
N GLU A 156 8.99 -1.42 0.19
CA GLU A 156 9.49 -2.54 -0.62
C GLU A 156 10.36 -3.54 0.16
N GLN A 157 10.60 -3.34 1.45
CA GLN A 157 11.48 -4.19 2.24
C GLN A 157 10.78 -4.92 3.38
N VAL A 158 10.21 -4.18 4.33
CA VAL A 158 9.56 -4.76 5.52
C VAL A 158 8.20 -5.32 5.15
N SER A 159 7.42 -4.60 4.33
CA SER A 159 6.15 -5.09 3.78
C SER A 159 6.34 -6.32 2.89
N LEU A 160 7.40 -6.37 2.07
CA LEU A 160 7.73 -7.54 1.28
C LEU A 160 8.00 -8.76 2.17
N LEU A 161 8.76 -8.59 3.25
CA LEU A 161 9.02 -9.68 4.19
C LEU A 161 7.73 -10.18 4.86
N LEU A 162 6.83 -9.28 5.24
CA LEU A 162 5.51 -9.65 5.78
C LEU A 162 4.70 -10.47 4.75
N LYS A 163 4.65 -10.03 3.48
CA LYS A 163 3.99 -10.77 2.38
C LYS A 163 4.60 -12.16 2.21
N MET A 164 5.94 -12.28 2.26
CA MET A 164 6.63 -13.57 2.18
C MET A 164 6.32 -14.49 3.37
N VAL A 165 6.27 -13.96 4.61
CA VAL A 165 5.90 -14.72 5.80
C VAL A 165 4.49 -15.27 5.69
N ARG A 166 3.55 -14.49 5.17
CA ARG A 166 2.17 -14.89 4.96
C ARG A 166 2.02 -15.95 3.87
N ALA A 167 2.74 -15.82 2.77
CA ALA A 167 2.53 -16.64 1.57
C ALA A 167 3.40 -17.90 1.51
N LEU A 168 4.67 -17.82 1.93
CA LEU A 168 5.67 -18.84 1.62
C LEU A 168 5.90 -19.83 2.77
N PRO A 169 6.09 -21.12 2.48
CA PRO A 169 6.50 -22.10 3.49
C PRO A 169 8.01 -22.00 3.85
N ALA A 170 8.81 -21.38 2.98
CA ALA A 170 10.25 -21.17 3.18
C ALA A 170 10.69 -19.82 2.59
N ILE A 171 11.57 -19.11 3.31
CA ILE A 171 12.09 -17.80 2.90
C ILE A 171 13.60 -17.87 2.70
N PRO A 172 14.11 -17.45 1.51
CA PRO A 172 15.53 -17.33 1.29
C PRO A 172 16.11 -16.15 2.09
N MET A 173 17.18 -16.40 2.86
CA MET A 173 17.82 -15.40 3.71
C MET A 173 19.20 -15.04 3.14
N VAL A 174 19.29 -13.87 2.53
CA VAL A 174 20.58 -13.28 2.11
C VAL A 174 20.99 -12.25 3.14
N ALA A 175 22.23 -12.32 3.62
CA ALA A 175 22.77 -11.40 4.64
C ALA A 175 21.84 -11.20 5.86
N GLY A 176 21.15 -12.25 6.29
CA GLY A 176 20.07 -12.19 7.28
C GLY A 176 20.44 -11.62 8.65
N ALA A 177 21.74 -11.56 8.98
CA ALA A 177 22.28 -11.00 10.23
C ALA A 177 22.77 -9.56 10.08
N THR A 178 22.76 -8.97 8.88
CA THR A 178 23.19 -7.59 8.68
C THR A 178 22.20 -6.65 9.38
N GLU A 179 22.73 -5.75 10.20
CA GLU A 179 21.91 -4.83 10.98
C GLU A 179 21.49 -3.60 10.16
N PHE A 180 20.28 -3.17 10.36
CA PHE A 180 19.75 -1.89 9.92
C PHE A 180 18.85 -1.28 10.99
N GLN A 181 18.53 0.01 10.87
CA GLN A 181 17.79 0.74 11.88
C GLN A 181 16.57 1.39 11.23
N PRO A 182 15.43 0.64 11.15
CA PRO A 182 14.24 1.11 10.47
C PRO A 182 13.55 2.23 11.24
N VAL A 183 12.96 3.17 10.51
CA VAL A 183 12.15 4.26 11.04
C VAL A 183 10.72 4.14 10.49
N TRP A 184 9.72 4.32 11.36
CA TRP A 184 8.32 4.32 10.96
C TRP A 184 8.02 5.51 10.03
N ALA A 185 7.22 5.28 9.00
CA ALA A 185 6.98 6.26 7.94
C ALA A 185 6.37 7.58 8.47
N ASP A 186 5.43 7.51 9.44
CA ASP A 186 4.85 8.72 10.03
C ASP A 186 5.88 9.50 10.86
N ASP A 187 6.79 8.81 11.57
CA ASP A 187 7.86 9.47 12.33
C ASP A 187 8.83 10.21 11.38
N ALA A 188 9.17 9.56 10.25
CA ALA A 188 9.99 10.18 9.21
C ALA A 188 9.27 11.39 8.58
N GLY A 189 7.97 11.27 8.29
CA GLY A 189 7.14 12.34 7.76
C GLY A 189 7.06 13.55 8.69
N GLU A 190 6.85 13.31 9.99
CA GLU A 190 6.83 14.36 11.01
C GLU A 190 8.20 15.04 11.15
N ALA A 191 9.29 14.26 11.09
CA ALA A 191 10.65 14.80 11.12
C ALA A 191 10.91 15.75 9.94
N LEU A 192 10.42 15.39 8.74
CA LEU A 192 10.55 16.19 7.53
C LEU A 192 9.72 17.47 7.60
N ALA A 193 8.47 17.40 8.09
CA ALA A 193 7.63 18.58 8.28
C ALA A 193 8.28 19.57 9.25
N ARG A 194 8.79 19.08 10.38
CA ARG A 194 9.52 19.91 11.35
C ARG A 194 10.78 20.52 10.77
N ALA A 195 11.52 19.79 9.94
CA ALA A 195 12.71 20.32 9.29
C ALA A 195 12.38 21.49 8.33
N CYS A 196 11.20 21.51 7.71
CA CYS A 196 10.75 22.63 6.88
C CYS A 196 10.52 23.92 7.71
N GLU A 197 10.21 23.81 9.00
CA GLU A 197 9.95 24.94 9.90
C GLU A 197 11.20 25.50 10.61
N ARG A 198 12.34 24.78 10.54
CA ARG A 198 13.50 25.00 11.41
C ARG A 198 14.64 25.71 10.68
N ASP A 199 14.72 27.03 10.86
CA ASP A 199 15.80 27.87 10.32
C ASP A 199 17.17 27.58 10.95
N ASP A 200 17.19 27.13 12.20
CA ASP A 200 18.41 26.81 12.96
C ASP A 200 19.09 25.51 12.47
N LEU A 201 18.45 24.77 11.60
CA LEU A 201 19.03 23.57 10.97
C LEU A 201 19.78 23.87 9.66
N ALA A 202 19.83 25.14 9.24
CA ALA A 202 20.49 25.52 7.98
C ALA A 202 21.93 25.00 7.88
N GLY A 203 22.27 24.38 6.75
CA GLY A 203 23.58 23.80 6.47
C GLY A 203 23.89 22.48 7.20
N ARG A 204 22.90 21.87 7.86
CA ARG A 204 23.08 20.60 8.59
C ARG A 204 22.71 19.38 7.77
N VAL A 205 23.42 18.29 8.04
CA VAL A 205 23.08 16.93 7.62
C VAL A 205 22.67 16.18 8.87
N LEU A 206 21.47 15.57 8.86
CA LEU A 206 20.86 14.94 10.02
C LEU A 206 20.57 13.47 9.70
N GLU A 207 21.12 12.55 10.48
CA GLU A 207 20.76 11.14 10.43
C GLU A 207 19.48 10.91 11.24
N VAL A 208 18.50 10.21 10.66
CA VAL A 208 17.17 9.98 11.22
C VAL A 208 16.85 8.50 11.16
N ALA A 209 16.76 7.85 12.32
CA ALA A 209 16.46 6.43 12.40
C ALA A 209 15.53 6.12 13.57
N GLY A 210 14.87 4.97 13.50
CA GLY A 210 14.00 4.49 14.57
C GLY A 210 14.79 4.12 15.84
N PRO A 211 14.09 3.68 16.90
CA PRO A 211 14.69 3.49 18.22
C PRO A 211 15.54 2.20 18.31
N GLU A 212 15.33 1.26 17.42
CA GLU A 212 15.90 -0.09 17.51
C GLU A 212 16.71 -0.46 16.28
N ARG A 213 17.84 -1.13 16.49
CA ARG A 213 18.55 -1.88 15.44
C ARG A 213 17.92 -3.25 15.31
N THR A 214 17.81 -3.73 14.10
CA THR A 214 17.24 -5.04 13.78
C THR A 214 17.97 -5.67 12.61
N SER A 215 17.61 -6.91 12.26
CA SER A 215 18.08 -7.61 11.08
C SER A 215 16.90 -8.31 10.38
N MET A 216 17.10 -8.76 9.14
CA MET A 216 16.05 -9.54 8.46
C MET A 216 15.67 -10.80 9.23
N ALA A 217 16.63 -11.43 9.94
CA ALA A 217 16.37 -12.58 10.78
C ALA A 217 15.48 -12.23 11.99
N ASP A 218 15.75 -11.11 12.65
CA ASP A 218 14.94 -10.63 13.79
C ASP A 218 13.54 -10.21 13.34
N LEU A 219 13.43 -9.49 12.21
CA LEU A 219 12.11 -9.15 11.64
C LEU A 219 11.28 -10.39 11.31
N LEU A 220 11.92 -11.43 10.79
CA LEU A 220 11.25 -12.71 10.53
C LEU A 220 10.72 -13.34 11.81
N ASP A 221 11.47 -13.27 12.92
CA ASP A 221 11.01 -13.75 14.24
C ASP A 221 9.84 -12.93 14.76
N ARG A 222 9.89 -11.61 14.60
CA ARG A 222 8.80 -10.71 15.01
C ARG A 222 7.53 -10.98 14.20
N PHE A 223 7.62 -11.07 12.87
CA PHE A 223 6.48 -11.42 12.02
C PHE A 223 5.94 -12.82 12.29
N ALA A 224 6.81 -13.81 12.56
CA ALA A 224 6.36 -15.15 12.92
C ALA A 224 5.49 -15.14 14.19
N ARG A 225 5.84 -14.33 15.18
CA ARG A 225 5.03 -14.16 16.40
C ARG A 225 3.70 -13.44 16.11
N LEU A 226 3.74 -12.36 15.31
CA LEU A 226 2.57 -11.53 15.01
C LEU A 226 1.55 -12.26 14.13
N THR A 227 2.02 -13.02 13.12
CA THR A 227 1.15 -13.71 12.17
C THR A 227 0.80 -15.15 12.56
N GLY A 228 1.48 -15.70 13.57
CA GLY A 228 1.36 -17.11 13.92
C GLY A 228 1.97 -18.08 12.90
N ARG A 229 2.73 -17.58 11.90
CA ARG A 229 3.35 -18.38 10.83
C ARG A 229 4.87 -18.34 10.94
N ALA A 230 5.50 -19.51 10.94
CA ALA A 230 6.95 -19.65 11.05
C ALA A 230 7.53 -20.37 9.80
N PRO A 231 7.75 -19.66 8.69
CA PRO A 231 8.33 -20.24 7.49
C PRO A 231 9.77 -20.72 7.74
N LEU A 232 10.17 -21.77 7.01
CA LEU A 232 11.54 -22.30 7.07
C LEU A 232 12.53 -21.24 6.54
N ARG A 233 13.60 -20.97 7.28
CA ARG A 233 14.67 -20.08 6.84
C ARG A 233 15.69 -20.84 6.05
N VAL A 234 15.94 -20.43 4.81
CA VAL A 234 16.93 -21.04 3.93
C VAL A 234 18.09 -20.04 3.74
N PRO A 235 19.22 -20.23 4.43
CA PRO A 235 20.35 -19.32 4.25
C PRO A 235 20.90 -19.45 2.83
N VAL A 236 20.96 -18.32 2.12
CA VAL A 236 21.51 -18.25 0.75
C VAL A 236 22.78 -17.40 0.77
N PRO A 237 23.93 -17.98 0.42
CA PRO A 237 25.16 -17.19 0.30
C PRO A 237 24.98 -16.06 -0.74
N GLY A 238 25.47 -14.85 -0.41
CA GLY A 238 25.31 -13.67 -1.28
C GLY A 238 25.81 -13.89 -2.72
N VAL A 239 26.92 -14.66 -2.89
CA VAL A 239 27.44 -15.03 -4.22
C VAL A 239 26.42 -15.86 -5.03
N VAL A 240 25.70 -16.78 -4.36
CA VAL A 240 24.67 -17.61 -5.01
C VAL A 240 23.47 -16.76 -5.38
N ALA A 241 23.05 -15.86 -4.50
CA ALA A 241 21.96 -14.93 -4.78
C ALA A 241 22.31 -13.99 -5.95
N ALA A 242 23.50 -13.41 -5.95
CA ALA A 242 23.98 -12.55 -7.03
C ALA A 242 24.05 -13.28 -8.39
N LEU A 243 24.52 -14.54 -8.39
CA LEU A 243 24.53 -15.37 -9.59
C LEU A 243 23.09 -15.67 -10.07
N GLY A 244 22.17 -15.98 -9.15
CA GLY A 244 20.77 -16.22 -9.45
C GLY A 244 20.11 -15.02 -10.12
N VAL A 245 20.27 -13.82 -9.58
CA VAL A 245 19.76 -12.56 -10.15
C VAL A 245 20.35 -12.32 -11.55
N LYS A 246 21.65 -12.52 -11.72
CA LYS A 246 22.32 -12.34 -13.02
C LYS A 246 21.81 -13.33 -14.09
N LEU A 247 21.61 -14.59 -13.72
CA LEU A 247 21.12 -15.62 -14.63
C LEU A 247 19.64 -15.37 -15.00
N ALA A 248 18.81 -15.00 -14.03
CA ALA A 248 17.41 -14.65 -14.27
C ALA A 248 17.29 -13.47 -15.25
N GLY A 249 18.06 -12.40 -15.04
CA GLY A 249 18.11 -11.27 -15.95
C GLY A 249 18.58 -11.64 -17.36
N ALA A 250 19.54 -12.57 -17.49
CA ALA A 250 20.03 -13.03 -18.79
C ALA A 250 18.97 -13.81 -19.62
N VAL A 251 17.97 -14.40 -18.95
CA VAL A 251 16.84 -15.09 -19.59
C VAL A 251 15.55 -14.26 -19.58
N GLY A 252 15.63 -12.97 -19.21
CA GLY A 252 14.48 -12.06 -19.19
C GLY A 252 13.50 -12.28 -18.05
N VAL A 253 13.91 -12.98 -16.98
CA VAL A 253 13.08 -13.16 -15.78
C VAL A 253 13.45 -12.08 -14.76
N ASP A 254 12.49 -11.23 -14.44
CA ASP A 254 12.62 -10.26 -13.36
C ASP A 254 12.27 -10.93 -12.02
N LEU A 255 13.25 -10.95 -11.10
CA LEU A 255 13.05 -11.47 -9.73
C LEU A 255 12.59 -10.37 -8.75
N GLY A 256 12.37 -9.15 -9.21
CA GLY A 256 12.06 -7.99 -8.36
C GLY A 256 13.23 -7.51 -7.49
N ILE A 257 14.42 -8.09 -7.62
CA ILE A 257 15.63 -7.74 -6.88
C ILE A 257 16.82 -7.64 -7.86
N ASN A 258 17.52 -6.52 -7.83
CA ASN A 258 18.72 -6.30 -8.65
C ASN A 258 20.02 -6.39 -7.83
N GLN A 259 21.16 -6.37 -8.55
CA GLN A 259 22.49 -6.46 -7.93
C GLN A 259 22.77 -5.30 -6.94
N SER A 260 22.29 -4.10 -7.24
CA SER A 260 22.46 -2.91 -6.38
C SER A 260 21.71 -3.08 -5.06
N GLN A 261 20.49 -3.62 -5.11
CA GLN A 261 19.67 -3.90 -3.91
C GLN A 261 20.31 -5.00 -3.05
N LEU A 262 20.87 -6.06 -3.64
CA LEU A 262 21.63 -7.07 -2.89
C LEU A 262 22.84 -6.46 -2.17
N THR A 263 23.56 -5.56 -2.84
CA THR A 263 24.70 -4.83 -2.24
C THR A 263 24.23 -3.97 -1.07
N MET A 264 23.14 -3.20 -1.25
CA MET A 264 22.56 -2.35 -0.23
C MET A 264 22.13 -3.13 1.03
N VAL A 265 21.50 -4.29 0.85
CA VAL A 265 21.13 -5.19 1.97
C VAL A 265 22.37 -5.69 2.72
N ALA A 266 23.47 -5.96 2.01
CA ALA A 266 24.70 -6.45 2.62
C ALA A 266 25.52 -5.36 3.35
N GLU A 267 25.35 -4.08 2.97
CA GLU A 267 26.07 -2.93 3.58
C GLU A 267 25.57 -2.61 5.00
N GLY A 268 24.32 -2.93 5.29
CA GLY A 268 23.66 -2.49 6.51
C GLY A 268 23.33 -0.99 6.50
N ASN A 269 22.56 -0.55 7.48
CA ASN A 269 22.10 0.84 7.53
C ASN A 269 21.74 1.25 8.96
N VAL A 270 22.74 1.64 9.75
CA VAL A 270 22.58 2.02 11.16
C VAL A 270 23.23 3.37 11.43
N VAL A 271 22.68 4.11 12.38
CA VAL A 271 23.35 5.29 12.96
C VAL A 271 24.53 4.79 13.79
N GLU A 272 25.75 5.17 13.42
CA GLU A 272 26.96 4.68 14.10
C GLU A 272 27.07 5.22 15.52
N ASP A 273 26.91 6.53 15.67
CA ASP A 273 26.85 7.19 16.96
C ASP A 273 25.39 7.34 17.39
N PRO A 274 24.90 6.61 18.38
CA PRO A 274 23.52 6.74 18.87
C PRO A 274 23.13 8.16 19.27
N GLU A 275 24.12 8.98 19.69
CA GLU A 275 23.90 10.39 20.00
C GLU A 275 23.70 11.23 18.73
N GLY A 276 24.13 10.76 17.58
CA GLY A 276 23.95 11.37 16.27
C GLY A 276 22.53 11.21 15.68
N ASN A 277 21.67 10.32 16.26
CA ASN A 277 20.30 10.20 15.81
C ASN A 277 19.49 11.47 16.10
N ALA A 278 19.13 12.17 15.04
CA ALA A 278 18.47 13.47 15.14
C ALA A 278 16.95 13.37 15.36
N LEU A 279 16.33 12.20 15.21
CA LEU A 279 14.88 12.04 15.22
C LEU A 279 14.24 12.65 16.50
N GLU A 280 14.66 12.20 17.67
CA GLU A 280 14.13 12.68 18.93
C GLU A 280 14.87 13.92 19.43
N ARG A 281 16.21 13.88 19.44
CA ARG A 281 17.03 14.90 20.11
C ARG A 281 17.04 16.27 19.42
N VAL A 282 16.98 16.26 18.08
CA VAL A 282 17.04 17.49 17.27
C VAL A 282 15.67 17.88 16.77
N LEU A 283 14.94 16.91 16.21
CA LEU A 283 13.64 17.14 15.59
C LEU A 283 12.47 16.96 16.57
N GLY A 284 12.71 16.40 17.76
CA GLY A 284 11.72 16.27 18.82
C GLY A 284 10.59 15.29 18.50
N VAL A 285 10.82 14.35 17.58
CA VAL A 285 9.85 13.31 17.21
C VAL A 285 10.04 12.10 18.11
N THR A 286 9.01 11.71 18.83
CA THR A 286 9.04 10.49 19.64
C THR A 286 8.98 9.28 18.70
N PRO A 287 10.02 8.42 18.69
CA PRO A 287 10.06 7.32 17.74
C PRO A 287 9.08 6.23 18.09
N THR A 288 8.38 5.70 17.09
CA THR A 288 7.49 4.54 17.22
C THR A 288 8.34 3.28 17.49
N PRO A 289 8.05 2.52 18.58
CA PRO A 289 8.70 1.23 18.83
C PRO A 289 8.50 0.27 17.65
N LEU A 290 9.54 -0.51 17.33
CA LEU A 290 9.52 -1.38 16.14
C LEU A 290 8.32 -2.36 16.15
N ASP A 291 8.08 -3.06 17.27
CA ASP A 291 6.96 -4.01 17.37
C ASP A 291 5.59 -3.34 17.21
N GLU A 292 5.45 -2.07 17.60
CA GLU A 292 4.23 -1.32 17.37
C GLU A 292 4.05 -0.96 15.89
N GLY A 293 5.11 -0.46 15.23
CA GLY A 293 5.06 -0.18 13.80
C GLY A 293 4.77 -1.43 12.96
N LEU A 294 5.42 -2.57 13.30
CA LEU A 294 5.12 -3.85 12.64
C LEU A 294 3.68 -4.31 12.86
N ARG A 295 3.11 -4.11 14.04
CA ARG A 295 1.71 -4.45 14.33
C ARG A 295 0.74 -3.56 13.53
N ARG A 296 1.02 -2.26 13.43
CA ARG A 296 0.24 -1.35 12.56
C ARG A 296 0.30 -1.77 11.09
N LEU A 297 1.46 -2.28 10.65
CA LEU A 297 1.65 -2.71 9.26
C LEU A 297 0.80 -3.93 8.89
N LEU A 298 0.43 -4.81 9.84
CA LEU A 298 -0.36 -6.02 9.57
C LEU A 298 -1.65 -5.73 8.79
N ASP A 299 -2.33 -4.62 9.10
CA ASP A 299 -3.62 -4.24 8.52
C ASP A 299 -3.54 -3.07 7.53
N ALA A 300 -2.35 -2.54 7.29
CA ALA A 300 -2.16 -1.30 6.56
C ALA A 300 -1.60 -1.48 5.13
N LEU A 301 -1.36 -2.72 4.68
CA LEU A 301 -0.93 -2.95 3.29
C LEU A 301 -1.94 -2.35 2.30
N PRO A 302 -1.48 -1.77 1.19
CA PRO A 302 -2.38 -1.19 0.18
C PRO A 302 -3.21 -2.25 -0.54
N GLU A 303 -4.24 -1.82 -1.25
CA GLU A 303 -5.04 -2.65 -2.14
C GLU A 303 -4.19 -3.14 -3.30
N GLN A 304 -4.46 -4.40 -3.74
CA GLN A 304 -3.91 -4.96 -4.97
C GLN A 304 -4.87 -4.65 -6.12
N LEU A 305 -4.52 -3.68 -6.95
CA LEU A 305 -5.38 -3.23 -8.05
C LEU A 305 -5.26 -4.12 -9.29
N PRO A 306 -6.34 -4.32 -10.07
CA PRO A 306 -6.30 -5.17 -11.27
C PRO A 306 -5.33 -4.65 -12.36
N ASP A 307 -5.12 -3.33 -12.49
CA ASP A 307 -4.17 -2.76 -13.45
C ASP A 307 -2.71 -3.08 -13.11
N GLU A 308 -2.42 -3.48 -11.89
CA GLU A 308 -1.12 -3.99 -11.43
C GLU A 308 -0.96 -5.51 -11.65
N GLY A 309 -2.04 -6.21 -12.00
CA GLY A 309 -2.05 -7.66 -12.20
C GLY A 309 -1.66 -8.09 -13.61
N LEU A 310 -1.57 -9.42 -13.81
CA LEU A 310 -1.16 -10.05 -15.06
C LEU A 310 -2.27 -10.85 -15.72
N GLY A 311 -2.28 -10.84 -17.04
CA GLY A 311 -3.26 -11.58 -17.84
C GLY A 311 -4.57 -10.83 -18.05
N ALA A 312 -5.60 -11.55 -18.45
CA ALA A 312 -6.92 -10.98 -18.70
C ALA A 312 -7.69 -10.76 -17.40
N LEU A 313 -8.53 -9.73 -17.37
CA LEU A 313 -9.48 -9.50 -16.28
C LEU A 313 -10.70 -10.39 -16.47
N HIS A 314 -10.97 -11.24 -15.50
CA HIS A 314 -12.13 -12.14 -15.53
C HIS A 314 -13.25 -11.56 -14.68
N HIS A 315 -14.50 -11.70 -15.19
CA HIS A 315 -15.73 -11.42 -14.44
C HIS A 315 -16.50 -12.73 -14.32
N LYS A 316 -16.71 -13.19 -13.10
CA LYS A 316 -17.41 -14.44 -12.78
C LYS A 316 -18.58 -14.13 -11.87
N ARG A 317 -19.74 -14.70 -12.18
CA ARG A 317 -20.99 -14.51 -11.43
C ARG A 317 -21.52 -15.84 -10.96
N PHE A 318 -21.98 -15.89 -9.72
CA PHE A 318 -22.62 -17.07 -9.11
C PHE A 318 -23.86 -16.60 -8.37
N TRP A 319 -25.03 -17.13 -8.69
CA TRP A 319 -26.27 -16.64 -8.09
C TRP A 319 -27.29 -17.73 -7.85
N ALA A 320 -28.28 -17.41 -7.01
CA ALA A 320 -29.51 -18.17 -6.87
C ALA A 320 -30.69 -17.19 -6.67
N ASP A 321 -31.80 -17.48 -7.35
CA ASP A 321 -33.08 -16.84 -7.09
C ASP A 321 -33.80 -17.61 -5.99
N VAL A 322 -34.03 -16.96 -4.86
CA VAL A 322 -34.58 -17.55 -3.63
C VAL A 322 -36.06 -17.27 -3.54
N GLU A 323 -36.87 -18.33 -3.56
CA GLU A 323 -38.32 -18.28 -3.40
C GLU A 323 -38.76 -18.71 -2.00
N GLY A 324 -39.78 -18.03 -1.47
CA GLY A 324 -40.37 -18.30 -0.15
C GLY A 324 -39.37 -18.24 1.01
N PRO A 325 -38.47 -17.23 1.06
CA PRO A 325 -37.56 -17.11 2.17
C PRO A 325 -38.30 -16.76 3.46
N ARG A 326 -37.78 -17.27 4.61
CA ARG A 326 -38.30 -16.90 5.95
C ARG A 326 -37.70 -15.59 6.44
N VAL A 327 -36.50 -15.25 5.95
CA VAL A 327 -35.76 -14.04 6.29
C VAL A 327 -35.61 -13.20 5.04
N GLY A 328 -35.95 -11.91 5.11
CA GLY A 328 -35.79 -10.99 3.95
C GLY A 328 -34.33 -10.62 3.70
N ALA A 329 -34.09 -10.15 2.47
CA ALA A 329 -32.75 -9.83 1.96
C ALA A 329 -31.90 -8.97 2.90
N SER A 330 -32.43 -7.82 3.37
CA SER A 330 -31.70 -6.91 4.26
C SER A 330 -31.38 -7.50 5.63
N ALA A 331 -32.29 -8.34 6.18
CA ALA A 331 -32.05 -9.00 7.48
C ALA A 331 -31.00 -10.11 7.32
N LEU A 332 -31.08 -10.86 6.22
CA LEU A 332 -30.10 -11.90 5.90
C LEU A 332 -28.72 -11.31 5.62
N PHE A 333 -28.66 -10.15 4.93
CA PHE A 333 -27.41 -9.42 4.71
C PHE A 333 -26.74 -8.99 6.03
N ARG A 334 -27.51 -8.45 6.98
CA ARG A 334 -26.95 -8.13 8.32
C ARG A 334 -26.43 -9.39 9.04
N THR A 335 -27.13 -10.53 8.92
CA THR A 335 -26.68 -11.81 9.45
C THR A 335 -25.39 -12.24 8.77
N PHE A 336 -25.31 -12.11 7.45
CA PHE A 336 -24.11 -12.40 6.66
C PHE A 336 -22.90 -11.58 7.10
N CYS A 337 -23.04 -10.26 7.27
CA CYS A 337 -21.96 -9.41 7.77
C CYS A 337 -21.53 -9.73 9.21
N GLY A 338 -22.49 -10.10 10.07
CA GLY A 338 -22.22 -10.45 11.48
C GLY A 338 -21.67 -11.86 11.68
N ARG A 339 -21.90 -12.78 10.73
CA ARG A 339 -21.46 -14.18 10.78
C ARG A 339 -20.69 -14.56 9.51
N PHE A 340 -19.93 -13.63 8.97
CA PHE A 340 -19.24 -13.79 7.69
C PHE A 340 -18.38 -15.06 7.65
N GLN A 341 -17.60 -15.32 8.69
CA GLN A 341 -16.77 -16.52 8.81
C GLN A 341 -17.57 -17.82 8.73
N GLU A 342 -18.73 -17.87 9.42
CA GLU A 342 -19.57 -19.08 9.47
C GLU A 342 -20.32 -19.32 8.15
N LEU A 343 -20.72 -18.23 7.50
CA LEU A 343 -21.53 -18.26 6.27
C LEU A 343 -20.71 -18.29 4.99
N THR A 344 -19.40 -18.21 5.09
CA THR A 344 -18.44 -18.42 3.99
C THR A 344 -17.69 -19.75 4.17
N PRO A 345 -18.40 -20.90 4.19
CA PRO A 345 -17.77 -22.20 4.39
C PRO A 345 -16.87 -22.53 3.21
N GLY A 346 -15.81 -23.24 3.46
CA GLY A 346 -14.92 -23.74 2.43
C GLY A 346 -13.45 -23.57 2.79
N ALA A 347 -12.65 -23.24 1.79
CA ALA A 347 -11.21 -23.19 1.90
C ALA A 347 -10.68 -21.92 2.64
N MET A 348 -11.56 -21.09 3.20
CA MET A 348 -11.18 -19.82 3.84
C MET A 348 -11.38 -19.89 5.35
N ASP A 349 -10.28 -19.82 6.09
CA ASP A 349 -10.30 -19.69 7.55
C ASP A 349 -10.10 -18.20 7.89
N VAL A 350 -11.20 -17.52 8.24
CA VAL A 350 -11.23 -16.09 8.53
C VAL A 350 -10.72 -15.84 9.96
N GLY A 351 -9.91 -14.78 10.14
CA GLY A 351 -9.33 -14.44 11.44
C GLY A 351 -8.06 -15.24 11.76
N ALA A 352 -7.32 -15.66 10.73
CA ALA A 352 -6.12 -16.49 10.86
C ALA A 352 -4.96 -15.83 11.62
N GLU A 353 -4.97 -14.51 11.80
CA GLU A 353 -3.93 -13.76 12.53
C GLU A 353 -4.52 -13.14 13.81
N PRO A 354 -4.05 -13.53 14.99
CA PRO A 354 -4.66 -13.14 16.27
C PRO A 354 -4.49 -11.64 16.60
N ASP A 355 -3.46 -10.98 16.04
CA ASP A 355 -3.15 -9.57 16.31
C ASP A 355 -3.67 -8.62 15.21
N ALA A 356 -4.29 -9.16 14.14
CA ALA A 356 -4.93 -8.35 13.11
C ALA A 356 -6.28 -7.80 13.61
N ALA A 357 -6.64 -6.59 13.19
CA ALA A 357 -7.85 -5.89 13.67
C ALA A 357 -9.17 -6.60 13.33
N GLY A 358 -9.17 -7.54 12.37
CA GLY A 358 -10.31 -8.36 11.96
C GLY A 358 -10.45 -9.65 12.74
N ALA A 359 -10.47 -9.60 14.09
CA ALA A 359 -10.62 -10.79 14.92
C ALA A 359 -11.86 -11.61 14.55
N ALA A 360 -11.75 -12.95 14.67
CA ALA A 360 -12.83 -13.88 14.41
C ALA A 360 -14.13 -13.48 15.16
N GLY A 361 -15.24 -13.35 14.42
CA GLY A 361 -16.56 -13.00 14.99
C GLY A 361 -16.88 -11.51 15.07
N ALA A 362 -16.01 -10.61 14.55
CA ALA A 362 -16.35 -9.20 14.43
C ALA A 362 -17.36 -8.97 13.29
N VAL A 363 -18.29 -8.04 13.49
CA VAL A 363 -19.18 -7.56 12.42
C VAL A 363 -18.33 -6.79 11.40
N LEU A 364 -18.48 -7.10 10.12
CA LEU A 364 -17.75 -6.40 9.06
C LEU A 364 -18.07 -4.90 9.07
N ALA A 365 -17.04 -4.09 9.01
CA ALA A 365 -17.13 -2.63 8.97
C ALA A 365 -16.40 -2.09 7.73
N LEU A 366 -16.85 -0.96 7.23
CA LEU A 366 -16.21 -0.28 6.08
C LEU A 366 -14.72 -0.03 6.39
N HIS A 367 -13.87 -0.26 5.41
CA HIS A 367 -12.40 -0.16 5.44
C HIS A 367 -11.69 -1.17 6.36
N GLN A 368 -12.43 -2.07 7.00
CA GLN A 368 -11.83 -3.13 7.82
C GLN A 368 -11.06 -4.13 6.93
N THR A 369 -9.85 -4.48 7.36
CA THR A 369 -9.06 -5.57 6.76
C THR A 369 -9.47 -6.91 7.37
N VAL A 370 -9.66 -7.92 6.55
CA VAL A 370 -10.01 -9.28 6.93
C VAL A 370 -8.90 -10.21 6.46
N THR A 371 -8.28 -10.91 7.40
CA THR A 371 -7.24 -11.91 7.09
C THR A 371 -7.85 -13.30 7.00
N MET A 372 -7.52 -14.04 5.95
CA MET A 372 -8.01 -15.39 5.68
C MET A 372 -6.85 -16.33 5.39
N ALA A 373 -6.89 -17.56 5.89
CA ALA A 373 -5.96 -18.60 5.48
C ALA A 373 -6.51 -19.35 4.26
N LEU A 374 -5.75 -19.38 3.18
CA LEU A 374 -6.05 -20.15 1.98
C LEU A 374 -5.18 -21.43 1.93
N PRO A 375 -5.74 -22.58 1.54
CA PRO A 375 -4.97 -23.80 1.32
C PRO A 375 -3.83 -23.56 0.34
N LEU A 376 -2.63 -24.03 0.67
CA LEU A 376 -1.41 -23.93 -0.15
C LEU A 376 -0.88 -22.50 -0.38
N ARG A 377 -1.62 -21.46 0.03
CA ARG A 377 -1.25 -20.04 -0.20
C ARG A 377 -0.98 -19.26 1.09
N GLY A 378 -1.27 -19.85 2.24
CA GLY A 378 -1.08 -19.18 3.52
C GLY A 378 -2.10 -18.08 3.80
N ASN A 379 -1.70 -17.05 4.53
CA ASN A 379 -2.58 -15.96 4.91
C ASN A 379 -2.64 -14.90 3.81
N VAL A 380 -3.85 -14.51 3.45
CA VAL A 380 -4.14 -13.44 2.49
C VAL A 380 -5.09 -12.43 3.13
N GLN A 381 -5.10 -11.22 2.60
CA GLN A 381 -5.98 -10.17 3.11
C GLN A 381 -6.91 -9.64 2.04
N VAL A 382 -8.12 -9.29 2.47
CA VAL A 382 -9.08 -8.49 1.72
C VAL A 382 -9.53 -7.33 2.61
N ARG A 383 -10.03 -6.27 1.99
CA ARG A 383 -10.56 -5.10 2.69
C ARG A 383 -11.98 -4.83 2.29
N VAL A 384 -12.82 -4.46 3.26
CA VAL A 384 -14.18 -4.01 3.02
C VAL A 384 -14.12 -2.65 2.31
N ALA A 385 -14.30 -2.66 0.98
CA ALA A 385 -14.20 -1.47 0.14
C ALA A 385 -15.53 -0.73 0.01
N GLU A 386 -16.65 -1.48 0.03
CA GLU A 386 -18.01 -0.93 0.07
C GLU A 386 -18.87 -1.74 1.04
N LEU A 387 -19.74 -1.06 1.76
CA LEU A 387 -20.71 -1.66 2.67
C LEU A 387 -22.03 -0.88 2.56
N GLY A 388 -22.97 -1.42 1.80
CA GLY A 388 -24.31 -0.88 1.64
C GLY A 388 -25.35 -1.57 2.52
N ASP A 389 -26.63 -1.32 2.25
CA ASP A 389 -27.75 -1.92 3.00
C ASP A 389 -27.98 -3.40 2.66
N THR A 390 -27.61 -3.81 1.45
CA THR A 390 -27.79 -5.16 0.91
C THR A 390 -26.62 -5.64 0.04
N SER A 391 -25.50 -4.95 0.08
CA SER A 391 -24.31 -5.33 -0.68
C SER A 391 -23.01 -5.06 0.05
N LEU A 392 -22.02 -5.88 -0.20
CA LEU A 392 -20.67 -5.83 0.36
C LEU A 392 -19.67 -6.06 -0.77
N THR A 393 -18.66 -5.19 -0.89
CA THR A 393 -17.52 -5.40 -1.79
C THR A 393 -16.24 -5.57 -0.95
N LEU A 394 -15.54 -6.67 -1.18
CA LEU A 394 -14.23 -6.95 -0.61
C LEU A 394 -13.19 -6.82 -1.71
N GLN A 395 -12.20 -5.96 -1.51
CA GLN A 395 -11.07 -5.75 -2.43
C GLN A 395 -9.82 -6.46 -1.93
N THR A 396 -9.05 -7.05 -2.81
CA THR A 396 -7.79 -7.72 -2.47
C THR A 396 -6.74 -6.73 -2.00
N VAL A 397 -5.90 -7.17 -1.06
CA VAL A 397 -4.78 -6.41 -0.48
C VAL A 397 -3.48 -7.03 -0.98
N GLU A 398 -2.42 -6.25 -1.09
CA GLU A 398 -1.09 -6.70 -1.51
C GLU A 398 -0.67 -8.02 -0.83
N GLY A 399 -0.12 -8.93 -1.62
CA GLY A 399 0.22 -10.29 -1.19
C GLY A 399 -0.94 -11.30 -1.37
N HIS A 400 -2.12 -10.85 -1.81
CA HIS A 400 -3.18 -11.73 -2.27
C HIS A 400 -2.82 -12.29 -3.66
N PRO A 401 -3.10 -13.60 -3.97
CA PRO A 401 -2.78 -14.19 -5.27
C PRO A 401 -3.58 -13.63 -6.45
N LEU A 402 -4.61 -12.87 -6.15
CA LEU A 402 -5.47 -12.22 -7.13
C LEU A 402 -5.48 -10.71 -6.91
N ALA A 403 -5.49 -9.96 -8.00
CA ALA A 403 -5.71 -8.53 -8.03
C ALA A 403 -7.16 -8.27 -8.45
N GLY A 404 -7.99 -7.73 -7.56
CA GLY A 404 -9.38 -7.49 -7.87
C GLY A 404 -10.31 -7.40 -6.67
N ALA A 405 -11.57 -7.84 -6.86
CA ALA A 405 -12.59 -7.75 -5.84
C ALA A 405 -13.64 -8.86 -5.93
N VAL A 406 -14.34 -9.08 -4.83
CA VAL A 406 -15.57 -9.87 -4.78
C VAL A 406 -16.70 -9.02 -4.21
N ARG A 407 -17.85 -9.03 -4.87
CA ARG A 407 -19.07 -8.35 -4.44
C ARG A 407 -20.14 -9.38 -4.10
N PHE A 408 -20.78 -9.21 -2.95
CA PHE A 408 -21.93 -9.95 -2.50
C PHE A 408 -23.15 -9.04 -2.53
N ALA A 409 -24.22 -9.47 -3.23
CA ALA A 409 -25.43 -8.66 -3.36
C ALA A 409 -26.69 -9.46 -3.04
N PHE A 410 -27.62 -8.86 -2.31
CA PHE A 410 -28.92 -9.38 -1.93
C PHE A 410 -30.00 -8.50 -2.54
N ALA A 411 -30.43 -8.77 -3.77
CA ALA A 411 -31.40 -7.95 -4.50
C ALA A 411 -32.82 -8.50 -4.33
N GLU A 412 -33.73 -7.73 -3.73
CA GLU A 412 -35.14 -8.11 -3.63
C GLU A 412 -35.77 -8.17 -5.02
N ALA A 413 -36.60 -9.19 -5.27
CA ALA A 413 -37.37 -9.28 -6.49
C ALA A 413 -38.56 -8.27 -6.43
N GLU A 414 -38.95 -7.78 -7.60
CA GLU A 414 -40.16 -6.93 -7.73
C GLU A 414 -41.45 -7.67 -7.39
N THR A 415 -41.40 -8.99 -7.40
CA THR A 415 -42.54 -9.86 -7.10
C THR A 415 -42.96 -9.69 -5.62
N PRO A 416 -44.27 -9.51 -5.32
CA PRO A 416 -44.73 -9.38 -3.93
C PRO A 416 -44.45 -10.65 -3.12
N ALA A 417 -44.34 -10.49 -1.79
CA ALA A 417 -44.24 -11.61 -0.87
C ALA A 417 -45.46 -12.54 -1.01
N GLY A 418 -45.23 -13.85 -0.99
CA GLY A 418 -46.33 -14.84 -0.85
C GLY A 418 -46.94 -14.78 0.55
N ASP A 419 -48.06 -15.50 0.75
CA ASP A 419 -48.81 -15.49 2.02
C ASP A 419 -47.91 -15.77 3.22
N GLY A 420 -47.57 -14.72 3.99
CA GLY A 420 -46.87 -14.80 5.27
C GLY A 420 -45.33 -14.94 5.22
N GLY A 421 -44.69 -14.88 4.05
CA GLY A 421 -43.22 -14.95 3.88
C GLY A 421 -42.55 -13.59 3.60
N ALA A 422 -41.22 -13.56 3.62
CA ALA A 422 -40.45 -12.44 3.12
C ALA A 422 -40.47 -12.41 1.56
N ARG A 423 -40.10 -11.27 0.96
CA ARG A 423 -40.02 -11.15 -0.50
C ARG A 423 -38.95 -12.09 -1.07
N PRO A 424 -39.21 -12.70 -2.24
CA PRO A 424 -38.17 -13.38 -3.00
C PRO A 424 -36.98 -12.45 -3.25
N PHE A 425 -35.78 -13.00 -3.33
CA PHE A 425 -34.59 -12.20 -3.62
C PHE A 425 -33.59 -13.03 -4.42
N ARG A 426 -32.68 -12.33 -5.11
CA ARG A 426 -31.49 -12.91 -5.70
C ARG A 426 -30.32 -12.68 -4.77
N PHE A 427 -29.58 -13.75 -4.44
CA PHE A 427 -28.24 -13.64 -3.87
C PHE A 427 -27.22 -13.90 -4.97
N GLU A 428 -26.29 -12.98 -5.12
CA GLU A 428 -25.28 -13.01 -6.18
C GLU A 428 -23.89 -12.75 -5.60
N VAL A 429 -22.91 -13.49 -6.08
CA VAL A 429 -21.49 -13.28 -5.87
C VAL A 429 -20.87 -12.93 -7.21
N GLU A 430 -20.33 -11.72 -7.32
CA GLU A 430 -19.58 -11.24 -8.49
C GLU A 430 -18.10 -11.19 -8.14
N VAL A 431 -17.26 -11.78 -8.99
CA VAL A 431 -15.81 -11.81 -8.80
C VAL A 431 -15.15 -11.16 -10.00
N PHE A 432 -14.35 -10.15 -9.73
CA PHE A 432 -13.49 -9.49 -10.71
C PHE A 432 -12.06 -9.80 -10.34
N ASP A 433 -11.39 -10.62 -11.14
CA ASP A 433 -10.04 -11.08 -10.81
C ASP A 433 -9.07 -11.12 -11.99
N ARG A 434 -7.82 -10.86 -11.65
CA ARG A 434 -6.64 -11.05 -12.49
C ARG A 434 -5.56 -11.68 -11.61
N ALA A 435 -4.60 -12.42 -12.15
CA ALA A 435 -3.49 -12.93 -11.34
C ALA A 435 -2.62 -11.78 -10.83
N ALA A 436 -2.18 -11.84 -9.57
CA ALA A 436 -1.36 -10.79 -8.99
C ALA A 436 0.08 -10.81 -9.53
N ASP A 437 0.64 -11.99 -9.78
CA ASP A 437 2.00 -12.17 -10.27
C ASP A 437 2.14 -13.36 -11.25
N PRO A 438 3.32 -13.57 -11.91
CA PRO A 438 3.52 -14.65 -12.85
C PRO A 438 3.36 -16.05 -12.24
N PHE A 439 3.70 -16.24 -10.96
CA PHE A 439 3.56 -17.52 -10.29
C PHE A 439 2.07 -17.83 -10.05
N ASP A 440 1.32 -16.84 -9.63
CA ASP A 440 -0.12 -16.93 -9.43
C ASP A 440 -0.86 -17.13 -10.75
N TRP A 441 -0.39 -16.50 -11.81
CA TRP A 441 -0.92 -16.73 -13.14
C TRP A 441 -0.79 -18.21 -13.58
N MET A 442 0.38 -18.83 -13.35
CA MET A 442 0.56 -20.25 -13.64
C MET A 442 -0.29 -21.16 -12.75
N ALA A 443 -0.41 -20.84 -11.47
CA ALA A 443 -1.20 -21.62 -10.52
C ALA A 443 -2.71 -21.56 -10.86
N MET A 444 -3.19 -20.39 -11.26
CA MET A 444 -4.57 -20.19 -11.72
C MET A 444 -4.89 -20.99 -12.98
N ALA A 445 -3.97 -21.04 -13.95
CA ALA A 445 -4.13 -21.78 -15.19
C ALA A 445 -4.28 -23.30 -14.99
N VAL A 446 -3.70 -23.86 -13.90
CA VAL A 446 -3.69 -25.31 -13.65
C VAL A 446 -4.92 -25.80 -12.86
N ALA A 447 -5.36 -25.08 -11.84
CA ALA A 447 -6.40 -25.57 -10.94
C ALA A 447 -7.35 -24.46 -10.38
N GLY A 448 -7.02 -23.18 -10.61
CA GLY A 448 -7.66 -22.05 -9.93
C GLY A 448 -9.18 -21.96 -10.16
N ASP A 449 -9.63 -22.07 -11.38
CA ASP A 449 -11.04 -21.90 -11.74
C ASP A 449 -11.98 -22.93 -11.10
N ARG A 450 -11.58 -24.19 -11.03
CA ARG A 450 -12.44 -25.24 -10.44
C ARG A 450 -12.60 -25.09 -8.95
N LEU A 451 -11.52 -24.72 -8.26
CA LEU A 451 -11.54 -24.51 -6.82
C LEU A 451 -12.35 -23.27 -6.45
N GLN A 452 -12.18 -22.18 -7.17
CA GLN A 452 -12.97 -20.95 -6.99
C GLN A 452 -14.46 -21.22 -7.22
N GLN A 453 -14.83 -21.88 -8.33
CA GLN A 453 -16.22 -22.18 -8.63
C GLN A 453 -16.88 -23.04 -7.54
N ALA A 454 -16.18 -24.05 -7.03
CA ALA A 454 -16.70 -24.88 -5.94
C ALA A 454 -16.96 -24.07 -4.67
N ASN A 455 -16.03 -23.18 -4.32
CA ASN A 455 -16.13 -22.32 -3.14
C ASN A 455 -17.30 -21.32 -3.25
N TRP A 456 -17.39 -20.58 -4.36
CA TRP A 456 -18.46 -19.60 -4.54
C TRP A 456 -19.85 -20.24 -4.60
N LYS A 457 -19.98 -21.40 -5.27
CA LYS A 457 -21.22 -22.17 -5.28
C LYS A 457 -21.61 -22.68 -3.89
N ALA A 458 -20.63 -23.02 -3.03
CA ALA A 458 -20.90 -23.42 -1.66
C ALA A 458 -21.46 -22.25 -0.83
N ILE A 459 -20.89 -21.06 -0.96
CA ILE A 459 -21.39 -19.86 -0.28
C ILE A 459 -22.83 -19.57 -0.70
N VAL A 460 -23.13 -19.58 -2.01
CA VAL A 460 -24.50 -19.35 -2.50
C VAL A 460 -25.48 -20.35 -1.90
N ARG A 461 -25.14 -21.64 -1.83
CA ARG A 461 -25.98 -22.69 -1.20
C ARG A 461 -26.21 -22.40 0.27
N THR A 462 -25.14 -22.05 1.01
CA THR A 462 -25.24 -21.72 2.45
C THR A 462 -26.22 -20.56 2.69
N ILE A 463 -26.20 -19.53 1.85
CA ILE A 463 -27.13 -18.40 1.97
C ILE A 463 -28.56 -18.80 1.63
N VAL A 464 -28.79 -19.66 0.62
CA VAL A 464 -30.12 -20.22 0.33
C VAL A 464 -30.66 -20.96 1.53
N ASP A 465 -29.85 -21.84 2.15
CA ASP A 465 -30.24 -22.62 3.32
C ASP A 465 -30.53 -21.74 4.54
N GLU A 466 -29.67 -20.74 4.81
CA GLU A 466 -29.85 -19.79 5.93
C GLU A 466 -31.13 -18.95 5.75
N SER A 467 -31.52 -18.63 4.52
CA SER A 467 -32.76 -17.90 4.21
C SER A 467 -34.03 -18.66 4.58
N GLY A 468 -33.93 -20.00 4.70
CA GLY A 468 -35.08 -20.91 4.86
C GLY A 468 -35.97 -21.02 3.62
N GLY A 469 -35.52 -20.46 2.48
CA GLY A 469 -36.18 -20.52 1.18
C GLY A 469 -35.72 -21.68 0.30
N ARG A 470 -36.06 -21.61 -0.98
CA ARG A 470 -35.66 -22.59 -1.99
C ARG A 470 -35.12 -21.90 -3.23
N ALA A 471 -34.17 -22.50 -3.89
CA ALA A 471 -33.67 -22.08 -5.20
C ALA A 471 -34.09 -23.12 -6.27
N PRO A 472 -35.21 -22.94 -6.95
CA PRO A 472 -35.75 -23.96 -7.87
C PRO A 472 -34.80 -24.26 -9.04
N ALA A 473 -34.11 -23.28 -9.56
CA ALA A 473 -33.09 -23.45 -10.62
C ALA A 473 -31.72 -23.90 -10.06
N GLY A 474 -31.57 -24.00 -8.73
CA GLY A 474 -30.29 -24.31 -8.10
C GLY A 474 -29.34 -23.10 -8.13
N VAL A 475 -28.03 -23.37 -8.05
CA VAL A 475 -26.99 -22.34 -8.17
C VAL A 475 -26.53 -22.24 -9.60
N GLU A 476 -26.77 -21.10 -10.20
CA GLU A 476 -26.35 -20.76 -11.56
C GLU A 476 -25.00 -20.05 -11.56
N HIS A 477 -24.32 -20.04 -12.68
CA HIS A 477 -23.07 -19.29 -12.84
C HIS A 477 -22.84 -18.89 -14.30
N ALA A 478 -22.12 -17.80 -14.48
CA ALA A 478 -21.61 -17.30 -15.75
C ALA A 478 -20.19 -16.74 -15.55
N GLY A 479 -19.44 -16.68 -16.63
CA GLY A 479 -18.11 -16.06 -16.62
C GLY A 479 -17.77 -15.52 -17.99
N GLU A 480 -17.07 -14.41 -18.00
CA GLU A 480 -16.58 -13.75 -19.21
C GLU A 480 -15.20 -13.15 -18.94
N THR A 481 -14.48 -12.85 -20.01
CA THR A 481 -13.25 -12.07 -19.97
C THR A 481 -13.59 -10.65 -20.38
N LEU A 482 -13.18 -9.69 -19.55
CA LEU A 482 -13.39 -8.27 -19.82
C LEU A 482 -12.22 -7.72 -20.61
N GLU A 483 -12.52 -6.96 -21.67
CA GLU A 483 -11.53 -6.28 -22.52
C GLU A 483 -11.95 -4.84 -22.80
N GLY A 484 -11.00 -3.98 -23.16
CA GLY A 484 -11.22 -2.58 -23.54
C GLY A 484 -12.00 -1.80 -22.48
N GLU A 485 -13.01 -1.04 -22.90
CA GLU A 485 -13.80 -0.18 -22.02
C GLU A 485 -14.46 -0.90 -20.82
N ALA A 486 -14.78 -2.20 -20.95
CA ALA A 486 -15.39 -2.96 -19.87
C ALA A 486 -14.36 -3.23 -18.75
N ALA A 487 -13.14 -3.63 -19.12
CA ALA A 487 -12.04 -3.79 -18.16
C ALA A 487 -11.67 -2.46 -17.51
N GLU A 488 -11.51 -1.39 -18.30
CA GLU A 488 -11.19 -0.05 -17.80
C GLU A 488 -12.24 0.50 -16.82
N ARG A 489 -13.52 0.19 -17.00
CA ARG A 489 -14.58 0.58 -16.05
C ARG A 489 -14.40 -0.09 -14.69
N VAL A 490 -14.07 -1.39 -14.67
CA VAL A 490 -13.84 -2.14 -13.42
C VAL A 490 -12.56 -1.66 -12.74
N GLU A 491 -11.47 -1.50 -13.49
CA GLU A 491 -10.20 -0.98 -12.97
C GLU A 491 -10.39 0.42 -12.36
N ARG A 492 -11.10 1.30 -13.04
CA ARG A 492 -11.44 2.63 -12.54
C ARG A 492 -12.31 2.58 -11.29
N TRP A 493 -13.35 1.75 -11.27
CA TRP A 493 -14.21 1.59 -10.09
C TRP A 493 -13.40 1.14 -8.88
N LEU A 494 -12.57 0.11 -9.01
CA LEU A 494 -11.74 -0.39 -7.90
C LEU A 494 -10.67 0.61 -7.48
N GLY A 495 -10.08 1.33 -8.43
CA GLY A 495 -9.15 2.43 -8.14
C GLY A 495 -9.81 3.58 -7.37
N GLU A 496 -11.08 3.94 -7.70
CA GLU A 496 -11.84 4.93 -6.95
C GLU A 496 -12.16 4.48 -5.52
N LEU A 497 -12.48 3.19 -5.30
CA LEU A 497 -12.68 2.66 -3.94
C LEU A 497 -11.41 2.74 -3.08
N ALA A 498 -10.27 2.38 -3.66
CA ALA A 498 -8.98 2.50 -2.97
C ALA A 498 -8.64 3.98 -2.66
N LEU A 499 -8.95 4.89 -3.58
CA LEU A 499 -8.77 6.33 -3.39
C LEU A 499 -9.68 6.89 -2.29
N ASP A 500 -10.95 6.48 -2.26
CA ASP A 500 -11.91 6.89 -1.22
C ASP A 500 -11.46 6.43 0.17
N ARG A 501 -10.99 5.19 0.29
CA ARG A 501 -10.39 4.71 1.54
C ARG A 501 -9.17 5.53 1.96
N LYS A 502 -8.29 5.83 1.01
CA LYS A 502 -7.08 6.63 1.28
C LYS A 502 -7.44 8.03 1.76
N ARG A 503 -8.43 8.67 1.11
CA ARG A 503 -8.92 9.98 1.51
C ARG A 503 -9.56 9.94 2.90
N ALA A 504 -10.41 8.94 3.17
CA ALA A 504 -11.02 8.75 4.49
C ALA A 504 -9.96 8.56 5.58
N GLY A 505 -8.93 7.75 5.35
CA GLY A 505 -7.81 7.57 6.27
C GLY A 505 -7.01 8.86 6.51
N ASN A 506 -6.81 9.67 5.48
CA ASN A 506 -6.16 10.98 5.61
C ASN A 506 -7.05 11.98 6.37
N ALA A 507 -8.36 11.97 6.13
CA ALA A 507 -9.33 12.82 6.85
C ALA A 507 -9.35 12.48 8.35
N ASP A 508 -9.43 11.20 8.68
CA ASP A 508 -9.40 10.72 10.06
C ASP A 508 -8.09 11.09 10.77
N ALA A 509 -6.95 10.87 10.12
CA ALA A 509 -5.64 11.24 10.65
C ALA A 509 -5.46 12.74 10.86
N LEU A 510 -6.15 13.58 10.07
CA LEU A 510 -6.14 15.05 10.17
C LEU A 510 -7.24 15.59 11.09
N GLY A 511 -8.18 14.74 11.55
CA GLY A 511 -9.32 15.14 12.37
C GLY A 511 -10.31 16.06 11.65
N VAL A 512 -10.44 15.93 10.33
CA VAL A 512 -11.37 16.68 9.49
C VAL A 512 -12.48 15.78 8.96
N ALA A 513 -13.63 16.36 8.56
CA ALA A 513 -14.70 15.59 7.95
C ALA A 513 -14.30 15.08 6.56
N ASP A 514 -14.62 13.81 6.25
CA ASP A 514 -14.51 13.29 4.89
C ASP A 514 -15.77 13.67 4.11
N GLU A 515 -15.78 14.85 3.50
CA GLU A 515 -16.83 15.21 2.55
C GLU A 515 -16.45 14.69 1.16
N PRO A 516 -17.23 13.76 0.59
CA PRO A 516 -17.00 13.29 -0.77
C PRO A 516 -17.09 14.46 -1.75
N PRO A 517 -16.24 14.49 -2.80
CA PRO A 517 -16.27 15.57 -3.78
C PRO A 517 -17.70 15.70 -4.38
N ALA A 518 -18.18 16.93 -4.44
CA ALA A 518 -19.50 17.24 -4.96
C ALA A 518 -19.64 16.72 -6.41
N GLY A 519 -20.42 15.67 -6.61
CA GLY A 519 -20.66 15.06 -7.93
C GLY A 519 -21.07 13.60 -7.92
N ARG A 520 -20.95 12.87 -6.82
CA ARG A 520 -21.46 11.50 -6.72
C ARG A 520 -22.86 11.50 -6.09
N ARG A 521 -23.86 11.71 -6.91
CA ARG A 521 -25.22 11.23 -6.65
C ARG A 521 -25.54 10.21 -7.75
N GLU A 522 -25.62 8.92 -7.31
CA GLU A 522 -26.23 7.73 -7.95
C GLU A 522 -25.71 7.33 -9.33
#